data_786967394f61b9f7ba638e4b00240024
#
_entry.id   786967394f61b9f7ba638e4b00240024
#
_cell.length_a   1.000
_cell.length_b   1.000
_cell.length_c   1.000
_cell.angle_alpha   90.00
_cell.angle_beta   90.00
_cell.angle_gamma   90.00
#
_symmetry.space_group_name_H-M   'P 1'
#
loop_
_entity.id
_entity.type
_entity.pdbx_description
1 polymer ?
#
loop_
_entity_poly.entity_id
_entity_poly.type
_entity_poly.pdbx_seq_one_letter_code
_entity_poly.pdbx_strand_id
1 'polypeptide(L)'
;MTGSEFGYVNDQIEFASNQLANITELKDGFDAIGFSQGGQFLRAYAQRYPHASPYPRVHNIITFGSQHMGVSDLPGCKLTDFLCRAARTAARAGVYSVWAQNNLVQAQYFRDHMRYPTYLEVSTFLADLNIESPDAKNRTYVDNFKALDAFVLVFEKDKTVVPKESL
;
A
#
# COMPACT_ATOMS: atom_id res chain seq x y z
N MET A 1 -15.16 13.84 -7.18
CA MET A 1 -14.02 13.04 -6.72
C MET A 1 -14.56 12.11 -5.64
N THR A 2 -14.80 10.86 -5.96
CA THR A 2 -15.12 9.82 -4.97
C THR A 2 -13.87 9.63 -4.13
N GLY A 3 -14.03 9.71 -2.81
CA GLY A 3 -12.92 9.71 -1.88
C GLY A 3 -12.04 8.47 -2.03
N SER A 4 -10.76 8.61 -1.72
CA SER A 4 -9.71 7.58 -1.79
C SER A 4 -9.96 6.34 -0.90
N GLU A 5 -11.12 6.25 -0.28
CA GLU A 5 -11.49 5.18 0.66
C GLU A 5 -12.17 3.98 -0.02
N PHE A 6 -12.77 4.22 -1.20
CA PHE A 6 -13.47 3.19 -1.96
C PHE A 6 -12.79 2.93 -3.30
N GLY A 7 -12.76 1.67 -3.69
CA GLY A 7 -12.23 1.23 -4.96
C GLY A 7 -11.20 0.11 -4.83
N TYR A 8 -10.68 -0.29 -5.96
CA TYR A 8 -9.63 -1.30 -6.04
C TYR A 8 -8.27 -0.61 -6.21
N VAL A 9 -7.35 -0.86 -5.29
CA VAL A 9 -6.04 -0.16 -5.24
C VAL A 9 -5.25 -0.37 -6.54
N ASN A 10 -5.31 -1.57 -7.10
CA ASN A 10 -4.58 -1.87 -8.33
C ASN A 10 -5.07 -1.04 -9.52
N ASP A 11 -6.38 -0.82 -9.65
CA ASP A 11 -6.95 0.03 -10.71
C ASP A 11 -6.53 1.50 -10.52
N GLN A 12 -6.47 1.96 -9.27
CA GLN A 12 -6.03 3.33 -8.96
C GLN A 12 -4.54 3.52 -9.31
N ILE A 13 -3.69 2.53 -9.04
CA ILE A 13 -2.27 2.55 -9.42
C ILE A 13 -2.12 2.54 -10.92
N GLU A 14 -2.85 1.68 -11.64
CA GLU A 14 -2.83 1.63 -13.09
C GLU A 14 -3.27 2.96 -13.71
N PHE A 15 -4.37 3.53 -13.21
CA PHE A 15 -4.83 4.85 -13.64
C PHE A 15 -3.76 5.92 -13.44
N ALA A 16 -3.17 6.00 -12.24
CA ALA A 16 -2.12 6.97 -11.94
C ALA A 16 -0.88 6.76 -12.82
N SER A 17 -0.49 5.51 -13.07
CA SER A 17 0.65 5.17 -13.91
C SER A 17 0.45 5.63 -15.36
N ASN A 18 -0.76 5.45 -15.88
CA ASN A 18 -1.12 5.93 -17.21
C ASN A 18 -1.14 7.47 -17.30
N GLN A 19 -1.50 8.17 -16.21
CA GLN A 19 -1.39 9.63 -16.17
C GLN A 19 0.08 10.07 -16.18
N LEU A 20 0.94 9.43 -15.37
CA LEU A 20 2.38 9.74 -15.33
C LEU A 20 3.04 9.51 -16.69
N ALA A 21 2.67 8.46 -17.40
CA ALA A 21 3.18 8.14 -18.73
C ALA A 21 2.88 9.23 -19.79
N ASN A 22 1.86 10.06 -19.55
CA ASN A 22 1.47 11.14 -20.45
C ASN A 22 2.10 12.49 -20.09
N ILE A 23 2.90 12.58 -19.03
CA ILE A 23 3.58 13.81 -18.60
C ILE A 23 4.98 13.85 -19.22
N THR A 24 5.13 14.62 -20.28
CA THR A 24 6.39 14.69 -21.05
C THR A 24 7.57 15.19 -20.25
N GLU A 25 7.32 16.03 -19.23
CA GLU A 25 8.32 16.57 -18.32
C GLU A 25 8.96 15.52 -17.43
N LEU A 26 8.28 14.37 -17.23
CA LEU A 26 8.78 13.28 -16.41
C LEU A 26 9.54 12.21 -17.21
N LYS A 27 9.76 12.40 -18.52
CA LYS A 27 10.41 11.40 -19.39
C LYS A 27 11.79 10.94 -18.90
N ASP A 28 12.52 11.81 -18.22
CA ASP A 28 13.86 11.53 -17.69
C ASP A 28 13.82 11.00 -16.25
N GLY A 29 12.61 10.80 -15.69
CA GLY A 29 12.36 10.32 -14.34
C GLY A 29 11.97 11.42 -13.35
N PHE A 30 11.66 11.02 -12.12
CA PHE A 30 11.22 11.94 -11.07
C PHE A 30 11.53 11.40 -9.67
N ASP A 31 11.56 12.31 -8.70
CA ASP A 31 11.58 11.99 -7.27
C ASP A 31 10.15 11.99 -6.73
N ALA A 32 9.84 11.03 -5.88
CA ALA A 32 8.48 10.81 -5.39
C ALA A 32 8.41 10.96 -3.86
N ILE A 33 7.43 11.73 -3.38
CA ILE A 33 7.16 11.90 -1.94
C ILE A 33 5.77 11.39 -1.64
N GLY A 34 5.66 10.43 -0.70
CA GLY A 34 4.41 9.80 -0.31
C GLY A 34 4.10 9.94 1.17
N PHE A 35 2.84 10.26 1.49
CA PHE A 35 2.34 10.31 2.85
C PHE A 35 1.37 9.16 3.08
N SER A 36 1.52 8.43 4.20
CA SER A 36 0.62 7.34 4.60
C SER A 36 0.41 6.35 3.43
N GLN A 37 -0.82 6.11 3.00
CA GLN A 37 -1.16 5.25 1.86
C GLN A 37 -0.43 5.66 0.56
N GLY A 38 -0.15 6.95 0.35
CA GLY A 38 0.55 7.43 -0.84
C GLY A 38 1.93 6.80 -1.03
N GLY A 39 2.64 6.48 0.06
CA GLY A 39 3.91 5.77 -0.02
C GLY A 39 3.77 4.34 -0.54
N GLN A 40 2.69 3.63 -0.21
CA GLN A 40 2.41 2.30 -0.77
C GLN A 40 2.14 2.38 -2.28
N PHE A 41 1.39 3.40 -2.72
CA PHE A 41 1.12 3.64 -4.13
C PHE A 41 2.41 3.87 -4.93
N LEU A 42 3.28 4.75 -4.42
CA LEU A 42 4.55 5.04 -5.07
C LEU A 42 5.46 3.81 -5.13
N ARG A 43 5.49 3.03 -4.04
CA ARG A 43 6.23 1.76 -4.01
C ARG A 43 5.67 0.77 -5.02
N ALA A 44 4.34 0.64 -5.11
CA ALA A 44 3.70 -0.24 -6.07
C ALA A 44 3.97 0.19 -7.52
N TYR A 45 3.95 1.48 -7.78
CA TYR A 45 4.37 2.03 -9.07
C TYR A 45 5.81 1.62 -9.40
N ALA A 46 6.75 1.91 -8.50
CA ALA A 46 8.16 1.60 -8.72
C ALA A 46 8.45 0.09 -8.89
N GLN A 47 7.71 -0.77 -8.19
CA GLN A 47 7.90 -2.22 -8.31
C GLN A 47 7.27 -2.81 -9.57
N ARG A 48 6.10 -2.32 -9.98
CA ARG A 48 5.30 -2.94 -11.05
C ARG A 48 5.62 -2.40 -12.44
N TYR A 49 5.97 -1.11 -12.55
CA TYR A 49 6.21 -0.50 -13.84
C TYR A 49 7.70 -0.44 -14.12
N PRO A 50 8.13 -1.00 -15.25
CA PRO A 50 9.53 -0.97 -15.63
C PRO A 50 9.99 0.47 -15.86
N HIS A 51 11.22 0.75 -15.47
CA HIS A 51 11.84 2.06 -15.65
C HIS A 51 12.18 2.32 -17.15
N ALA A 52 11.17 2.19 -18.01
CA ALA A 52 11.27 2.34 -19.44
C ALA A 52 9.97 2.90 -20.03
N SER A 53 10.10 3.65 -21.13
CA SER A 53 8.97 4.19 -21.87
C SER A 53 7.83 3.17 -22.03
N PRO A 54 6.57 3.56 -21.81
CA PRO A 54 6.12 4.94 -21.57
C PRO A 54 6.16 5.39 -20.11
N TYR A 55 6.50 4.51 -19.17
CA TYR A 55 6.43 4.81 -17.74
C TYR A 55 7.72 5.47 -17.24
N PRO A 56 7.67 6.70 -16.72
CA PRO A 56 8.86 7.40 -16.25
C PRO A 56 9.46 6.71 -15.01
N ARG A 57 10.79 6.69 -14.96
CA ARG A 57 11.53 6.11 -13.83
C ARG A 57 11.32 6.92 -12.56
N VAL A 58 11.13 6.24 -11.44
CA VAL A 58 11.29 6.86 -10.12
C VAL A 58 12.76 6.77 -9.73
N HIS A 59 13.40 7.89 -9.40
CA HIS A 59 14.76 7.93 -8.90
C HIS A 59 14.78 7.68 -7.40
N ASN A 60 14.08 8.50 -6.63
CA ASN A 60 14.02 8.40 -5.19
C ASN A 60 12.57 8.34 -4.71
N ILE A 61 12.32 7.54 -3.68
CA ILE A 61 11.05 7.53 -2.96
C ILE A 61 11.31 7.95 -1.51
N ILE A 62 10.60 8.97 -1.06
CA ILE A 62 10.61 9.42 0.33
C ILE A 62 9.21 9.24 0.89
N THR A 63 9.06 8.49 1.98
CA THR A 63 7.75 8.23 2.58
C THR A 63 7.66 8.71 4.01
N PHE A 64 6.51 9.27 4.36
CA PHE A 64 6.20 9.76 5.69
C PHE A 64 5.04 8.99 6.29
N GLY A 65 5.28 8.25 7.37
CA GLY A 65 4.26 7.46 8.07
C GLY A 65 3.50 6.47 7.16
N SER A 66 4.19 5.86 6.22
CA SER A 66 3.57 4.94 5.25
C SER A 66 3.64 3.51 5.76
N GLN A 67 2.48 2.86 5.78
CA GLN A 67 2.29 1.50 6.29
C GLN A 67 2.73 0.43 5.27
N HIS A 68 4.02 0.33 5.01
CA HIS A 68 4.58 -0.56 3.98
C HIS A 68 4.35 -2.04 4.25
N MET A 69 4.27 -2.45 5.52
CA MET A 69 3.92 -3.81 5.93
C MET A 69 2.45 -3.96 6.29
N GLY A 70 1.61 -2.98 5.94
CA GLY A 70 0.18 -2.99 6.21
C GLY A 70 -0.20 -2.51 7.61
N VAL A 71 -1.47 -2.59 7.92
CA VAL A 71 -2.01 -2.28 9.24
C VAL A 71 -2.69 -3.52 9.83
N SER A 72 -2.53 -3.74 11.12
CA SER A 72 -3.16 -4.86 11.83
C SER A 72 -4.36 -4.41 12.66
N ASP A 73 -4.59 -3.12 12.74
CA ASP A 73 -5.66 -2.55 13.54
C ASP A 73 -6.17 -1.21 12.98
N LEU A 74 -7.40 -0.87 13.33
CA LEU A 74 -7.99 0.41 12.98
C LEU A 74 -7.62 1.45 14.05
N PRO A 75 -7.11 2.63 13.66
CA PRO A 75 -6.73 3.66 14.63
C PRO A 75 -7.96 4.25 15.35
N GLY A 76 -7.79 4.57 16.62
CA GLY A 76 -8.52 5.68 17.21
C GLY A 76 -9.80 5.42 18.00
N CYS A 77 -10.12 4.21 18.51
CA CYS A 77 -11.19 4.10 19.50
C CYS A 77 -10.70 4.47 20.90
N LYS A 78 -11.35 5.44 21.56
CA LYS A 78 -11.14 5.67 22.97
C LYS A 78 -11.59 4.47 23.80
N LEU A 79 -10.93 4.20 24.92
CA LEU A 79 -11.25 3.05 25.79
C LEU A 79 -12.70 3.04 26.26
N THR A 80 -13.32 4.22 26.38
CA THR A 80 -14.70 4.43 26.81
C THR A 80 -15.74 4.35 25.70
N ASP A 81 -15.32 4.28 24.43
CA ASP A 81 -16.23 4.26 23.30
C ASP A 81 -16.58 2.82 22.90
N PHE A 82 -17.61 2.28 23.56
CA PHE A 82 -18.08 0.91 23.34
C PHE A 82 -18.57 0.67 21.90
N LEU A 83 -19.27 1.67 21.32
CA LEU A 83 -19.81 1.55 19.97
C LEU A 83 -18.68 1.50 18.92
N CYS A 84 -17.68 2.36 19.06
CA CYS A 84 -16.49 2.35 18.23
C CYS A 84 -15.76 1.00 18.32
N ARG A 85 -15.61 0.44 19.53
CA ARG A 85 -14.96 -0.86 19.73
C ARG A 85 -15.72 -2.01 19.09
N ALA A 86 -17.06 -1.99 19.19
CA ALA A 86 -17.89 -3.00 18.52
C ALA A 86 -17.80 -2.91 16.99
N ALA A 87 -17.89 -1.69 16.44
CA ALA A 87 -17.71 -1.45 15.02
C ALA A 87 -16.33 -1.89 14.51
N ARG A 88 -15.27 -1.63 15.27
CA ARG A 88 -13.91 -2.06 14.99
C ARG A 88 -13.78 -3.60 14.95
N THR A 89 -14.40 -4.29 15.90
CA THR A 89 -14.41 -5.77 15.93
C THR A 89 -15.13 -6.33 14.71
N ALA A 90 -16.29 -5.77 14.35
CA ALA A 90 -17.04 -6.18 13.16
C ALA A 90 -16.25 -5.91 11.86
N ALA A 91 -15.61 -4.74 11.76
CA ALA A 91 -14.77 -4.41 10.61
C ALA A 91 -13.57 -5.36 10.49
N ARG A 92 -12.90 -5.70 11.60
CA ARG A 92 -11.82 -6.70 11.61
C ARG A 92 -12.30 -8.08 11.20
N ALA A 93 -13.50 -8.48 11.57
CA ALA A 93 -14.06 -9.75 11.17
C ALA A 93 -14.32 -9.83 9.65
N GLY A 94 -14.81 -8.73 9.07
CA GLY A 94 -15.19 -8.64 7.66
C GLY A 94 -14.09 -8.19 6.71
N VAL A 95 -12.92 -7.75 7.20
CA VAL A 95 -11.86 -7.14 6.37
C VAL A 95 -11.33 -8.08 5.28
N TYR A 96 -11.37 -9.38 5.52
CA TYR A 96 -10.94 -10.40 4.55
C TYR A 96 -12.10 -10.98 3.73
N SER A 97 -13.28 -10.38 3.76
CA SER A 97 -14.34 -10.76 2.82
C SER A 97 -13.99 -10.32 1.40
N VAL A 98 -14.47 -11.09 0.42
CA VAL A 98 -14.29 -10.76 -1.01
C VAL A 98 -14.77 -9.34 -1.32
N TRP A 99 -15.89 -8.94 -0.73
CA TRP A 99 -16.41 -7.58 -0.91
C TRP A 99 -15.43 -6.52 -0.39
N ALA A 100 -14.93 -6.67 0.84
CA ALA A 100 -14.02 -5.70 1.45
C ALA A 100 -12.70 -5.61 0.67
N GLN A 101 -12.12 -6.74 0.27
CA GLN A 101 -10.88 -6.79 -0.49
C GLN A 101 -11.00 -6.18 -1.89
N ASN A 102 -12.18 -6.14 -2.47
CA ASN A 102 -12.39 -5.54 -3.79
C ASN A 102 -12.91 -4.09 -3.75
N ASN A 103 -13.42 -3.62 -2.61
CA ASN A 103 -14.09 -2.32 -2.55
C ASN A 103 -13.53 -1.35 -1.51
N LEU A 104 -12.84 -1.83 -0.49
CA LEU A 104 -12.29 -0.99 0.58
C LEU A 104 -10.76 -0.95 0.49
N VAL A 105 -10.24 0.21 0.20
CA VAL A 105 -8.79 0.43 0.10
C VAL A 105 -8.07 0.01 1.38
N GLN A 106 -8.63 0.34 2.54
CA GLN A 106 -8.07 -0.01 3.85
C GLN A 106 -8.00 -1.52 4.09
N ALA A 107 -8.95 -2.29 3.55
CA ALA A 107 -8.93 -3.74 3.64
C ALA A 107 -7.78 -4.36 2.82
N GLN A 108 -7.44 -3.74 1.69
CA GLN A 108 -6.42 -4.25 0.77
C GLN A 108 -4.99 -4.12 1.31
N TYR A 109 -4.76 -3.27 2.31
CA TYR A 109 -3.49 -3.19 3.03
C TYR A 109 -3.59 -3.63 4.51
N PHE A 110 -4.69 -4.29 4.90
CA PHE A 110 -4.83 -4.86 6.23
C PHE A 110 -4.06 -6.18 6.32
N ARG A 111 -3.18 -6.30 7.33
CA ARG A 111 -2.32 -7.46 7.54
C ARG A 111 -2.36 -7.88 9.00
N ASP A 112 -3.17 -8.89 9.29
CA ASP A 112 -3.32 -9.45 10.64
C ASP A 112 -2.38 -10.64 10.81
N HIS A 113 -1.38 -10.48 11.67
CA HIS A 113 -0.42 -11.54 11.96
C HIS A 113 -1.05 -12.78 12.62
N MET A 114 -2.17 -12.61 13.32
CA MET A 114 -2.91 -13.73 13.94
C MET A 114 -3.71 -14.53 12.91
N ARG A 115 -4.03 -13.92 11.75
CA ARG A 115 -4.72 -14.56 10.64
C ARG A 115 -3.87 -14.54 9.36
N TYR A 116 -2.56 -14.72 9.52
CA TYR A 116 -1.62 -14.60 8.43
C TYR A 116 -1.90 -15.55 7.24
N PRO A 117 -2.29 -16.82 7.44
CA PRO A 117 -2.69 -17.69 6.32
C PRO A 117 -3.87 -17.14 5.52
N THR A 118 -4.91 -16.65 6.21
CA THR A 118 -6.07 -16.02 5.55
C THR A 118 -5.66 -14.75 4.78
N TYR A 119 -4.78 -13.95 5.38
CA TYR A 119 -4.25 -12.78 4.69
C TYR A 119 -3.55 -13.16 3.38
N LEU A 120 -2.68 -14.17 3.38
CA LEU A 120 -1.97 -14.61 2.17
C LEU A 120 -2.93 -15.14 1.09
N GLU A 121 -4.02 -15.80 1.51
CA GLU A 121 -5.01 -16.37 0.59
C GLU A 121 -5.87 -15.30 -0.10
N VAL A 122 -6.26 -14.25 0.63
CA VAL A 122 -7.28 -13.31 0.14
C VAL A 122 -6.76 -11.92 -0.20
N SER A 123 -5.53 -11.58 0.20
CA SER A 123 -4.98 -10.24 -0.06
C SER A 123 -4.80 -10.01 -1.56
N THR A 124 -5.49 -9.00 -2.07
CA THR A 124 -5.47 -8.66 -3.50
C THR A 124 -4.41 -7.64 -3.87
N PHE A 125 -3.74 -7.05 -2.89
CA PHE A 125 -2.75 -6.00 -3.10
C PHE A 125 -1.46 -6.20 -2.30
N LEU A 126 -1.55 -6.21 -0.96
CA LEU A 126 -0.37 -6.06 -0.12
C LEU A 126 0.53 -7.30 -0.12
N ALA A 127 -0.04 -8.52 -0.13
CA ALA A 127 0.74 -9.75 -0.14
C ALA A 127 1.54 -9.89 -1.45
N ASP A 128 0.98 -9.47 -2.59
CA ASP A 128 1.67 -9.40 -3.87
C ASP A 128 2.81 -8.36 -3.83
N LEU A 129 2.50 -7.15 -3.38
CA LEU A 129 3.47 -6.06 -3.30
C LEU A 129 4.66 -6.39 -2.38
N ASN A 130 4.41 -7.09 -1.28
CA ASN A 130 5.43 -7.51 -0.32
C ASN A 130 6.12 -8.83 -0.72
N ILE A 131 5.68 -9.49 -1.80
CA ILE A 131 6.23 -10.78 -2.27
C ILE A 131 6.14 -11.83 -1.16
N GLU A 132 5.02 -11.82 -0.41
CA GLU A 132 4.80 -12.74 0.71
C GLU A 132 4.11 -14.04 0.31
N SER A 133 3.45 -14.08 -0.84
CA SER A 133 2.87 -15.32 -1.35
C SER A 133 3.96 -16.32 -1.73
N PRO A 134 3.86 -17.59 -1.29
CA PRO A 134 4.86 -18.63 -1.58
C PRO A 134 5.12 -18.83 -3.09
N ASP A 135 4.09 -18.60 -3.91
CA ASP A 135 4.13 -18.79 -5.35
C ASP A 135 4.53 -17.52 -6.12
N ALA A 136 4.51 -16.35 -5.45
CA ALA A 136 4.73 -15.05 -6.07
C ALA A 136 6.15 -14.52 -5.85
N LYS A 137 7.17 -15.25 -6.30
CA LYS A 137 8.52 -14.69 -6.42
C LYS A 137 8.61 -13.82 -7.68
N ASN A 138 7.98 -12.66 -7.66
CA ASN A 138 8.09 -11.71 -8.75
C ASN A 138 9.46 -11.03 -8.72
N ARG A 139 10.43 -11.63 -9.43
CA ARG A 139 11.78 -11.08 -9.54
C ARG A 139 11.78 -9.68 -10.12
N THR A 140 10.88 -9.41 -11.06
CA THR A 140 10.74 -8.08 -11.68
C THR A 140 10.47 -7.01 -10.63
N TYR A 141 9.61 -7.27 -9.63
CA TYR A 141 9.35 -6.32 -8.55
C TYR A 141 10.61 -6.03 -7.73
N VAL A 142 11.38 -7.07 -7.42
CA VAL A 142 12.64 -6.92 -6.68
C VAL A 142 13.66 -6.12 -7.48
N ASP A 143 13.81 -6.43 -8.75
CA ASP A 143 14.81 -5.80 -9.61
C ASP A 143 14.45 -4.34 -9.88
N ASN A 144 13.18 -4.04 -10.16
CA ASN A 144 12.70 -2.67 -10.31
C ASN A 144 12.90 -1.85 -9.04
N PHE A 145 12.60 -2.45 -7.87
CA PHE A 145 12.76 -1.74 -6.59
C PHE A 145 14.23 -1.48 -6.25
N LYS A 146 15.12 -2.40 -6.57
CA LYS A 146 16.58 -2.22 -6.43
C LYS A 146 17.16 -1.19 -7.38
N ALA A 147 16.46 -0.86 -8.44
CA ALA A 147 16.87 0.16 -9.39
C ALA A 147 16.60 1.59 -8.91
N LEU A 148 15.91 1.78 -7.78
CA LEU A 148 15.81 3.09 -7.11
C LEU A 148 17.19 3.55 -6.66
N ASP A 149 17.44 4.86 -6.76
CA ASP A 149 18.66 5.46 -6.24
C ASP A 149 18.60 5.54 -4.70
N ALA A 150 17.40 5.84 -4.13
CA ALA A 150 17.14 5.76 -2.69
C ALA A 150 15.67 5.46 -2.37
N PHE A 151 15.46 4.76 -1.24
CA PHE A 151 14.17 4.59 -0.59
C PHE A 151 14.29 5.04 0.86
N VAL A 152 13.64 6.17 1.19
CA VAL A 152 13.75 6.83 2.49
C VAL A 152 12.44 6.70 3.25
N LEU A 153 12.50 6.18 4.47
CA LEU A 153 11.37 6.01 5.37
C LEU A 153 11.47 7.02 6.51
N VAL A 154 10.47 7.89 6.63
CA VAL A 154 10.37 8.87 7.71
C VAL A 154 9.16 8.54 8.58
N PHE A 155 9.40 8.03 9.78
CA PHE A 155 8.33 7.53 10.67
C PHE A 155 8.56 7.86 12.14
N GLU A 156 9.56 8.67 12.46
CA GLU A 156 9.86 9.04 13.85
C GLU A 156 8.62 9.67 14.51
N LYS A 157 8.26 9.13 15.67
CA LYS A 157 7.11 9.56 16.48
C LYS A 157 5.72 9.34 15.86
N ASP A 158 5.62 8.61 14.77
CA ASP A 158 4.30 8.21 14.26
C ASP A 158 3.56 7.36 15.30
N LYS A 159 2.31 7.70 15.55
CA LYS A 159 1.42 7.02 16.50
C LYS A 159 0.17 6.46 15.85
N THR A 160 0.02 6.65 14.56
CA THR A 160 -1.20 6.35 13.80
C THR A 160 -1.14 4.96 13.21
N VAL A 161 0.01 4.59 12.64
CA VAL A 161 0.20 3.28 12.02
C VAL A 161 0.40 2.20 13.09
N VAL A 162 -0.33 1.10 12.95
CA VAL A 162 -0.25 -0.07 13.83
C VAL A 162 -0.13 -1.34 12.98
N PRO A 163 0.87 -2.17 13.20
CA PRO A 163 1.98 -2.00 14.13
C PRO A 163 3.03 -0.99 13.63
N LYS A 164 3.83 -0.46 14.53
CA LYS A 164 4.86 0.53 14.19
C LYS A 164 5.95 -0.03 13.25
N GLU A 165 6.19 -1.32 13.32
CA GLU A 165 7.11 -2.05 12.46
C GLU A 165 6.67 -2.08 10.99
N SER A 166 5.47 -1.59 10.71
CA SER A 166 4.93 -1.44 9.35
C SER A 166 5.44 -0.21 8.61
N LEU A 167 5.98 0.75 9.36
CA LEU A 167 6.44 2.03 8.82
C LEU A 167 7.74 1.91 8.04
#